data_68509238026bf92a91f4a4bfc8be1c40
#
_entry.id   68509238026bf92a91f4a4bfc8be1c40
#
_cell.length_a   1.000
_cell.length_b   1.000
_cell.length_c   1.000
_cell.angle_alpha   90.00
_cell.angle_beta   90.00
_cell.angle_gamma   90.00
#
_symmetry.space_group_name_H-M   'P 1'
#
loop_
_entity.id
_entity.type
_entity.pdbx_description
1 polymer ?
#
loop_
_entity_poly.entity_id
_entity_poly.type
_entity_poly.pdbx_seq_one_letter_code
_entity_poly.pdbx_strand_id
1 'polypeptide(L)'
;MKIKNIIYKGSMMLASVAILASCADQLDTLPDNRTTLDTPKKIAGLLVTAYPDRTPTLFNEWMSDNTDYMGAQNSQGNRGGDQYFFWQEQTEGGNDSPEQVWMLYYGGIYKANEALAAIEDQGGPKNDILRNSKGEALVLRAYNHFVLANEFCRPYNGKTSTKDAGLYYATGIADFSAAAEQSVRGTVADVYAKIAEDIEAGIPLINDTYEVPKYHFNKQAAYAFATRFYLYYEKWEKAKEYADKLLGSNPAASLRNYAALQAMPLSKSEQAVKIAEAYCSASADCNLLVQTSVSSAGMALAPWLTSKRYTLTNYLSETELFQSNNIWGTSSNLIWKPFTVNQAESNFALLMKLPREMEIVNTTTGSGYLRTLNVNFTMDEALLNRAEAEIMLGQNDAACADMTIWMKNFFNTNVTLTPTSVQTYFKTVPYAYADADKMVPSFKKHISPRFTIDVEGSVQESLLQCMLNFRRIETVHQGLRWMDIRRYNIEIPRRLIGVNGRPSKNLDWLEKDDPRQVVQIPQSIRESGVAGNPVKALAAGAKIVDLSLYKLPVLSAVNQYSAPVSAHTF
;
A
#
# COMPACT_ATOMS: atom_id res chain seq x y z
N MET A 1 72.75 42.09 -23.81
CA MET A 1 71.88 41.64 -22.65
C MET A 1 70.40 42.10 -22.76
N LYS A 2 69.94 42.51 -23.99
CA LYS A 2 68.52 42.94 -24.19
C LYS A 2 67.65 41.98 -25.01
N ILE A 3 68.23 41.02 -25.73
CA ILE A 3 67.47 40.08 -26.57
C ILE A 3 67.02 38.85 -25.80
N LYS A 4 67.76 38.39 -24.80
CA LYS A 4 67.34 37.23 -23.95
C LYS A 4 66.07 37.48 -23.10
N ASN A 5 65.84 38.75 -22.71
CA ASN A 5 64.67 39.10 -21.90
C ASN A 5 63.34 39.21 -22.66
N ILE A 6 63.42 39.38 -24.02
CA ILE A 6 62.22 39.42 -24.85
C ILE A 6 61.73 38.02 -25.18
N ILE A 7 62.63 37.03 -25.34
CA ILE A 7 62.27 35.61 -25.60
C ILE A 7 61.64 34.98 -24.34
N TYR A 8 62.16 35.33 -23.16
CA TYR A 8 61.56 34.81 -21.88
C TYR A 8 60.18 35.40 -21.59
N LYS A 9 59.91 36.65 -21.94
CA LYS A 9 58.58 37.27 -21.77
C LYS A 9 57.57 36.76 -22.81
N GLY A 10 58.01 36.44 -24.00
CA GLY A 10 57.16 35.85 -25.06
C GLY A 10 56.81 34.40 -24.76
N SER A 11 57.73 33.62 -24.24
CA SER A 11 57.49 32.21 -23.84
C SER A 11 56.60 32.08 -22.61
N MET A 12 56.65 33.04 -21.68
CA MET A 12 55.79 33.08 -20.50
C MET A 12 54.35 33.52 -20.85
N MET A 13 54.17 34.37 -21.88
CA MET A 13 52.85 34.78 -22.35
C MET A 13 52.15 33.68 -23.18
N LEU A 14 52.90 32.90 -23.96
CA LEU A 14 52.36 31.75 -24.68
C LEU A 14 52.03 30.57 -23.71
N ALA A 15 52.80 30.37 -22.64
CA ALA A 15 52.51 29.35 -21.65
C ALA A 15 51.26 29.68 -20.80
N SER A 16 51.00 30.97 -20.52
CA SER A 16 49.79 31.39 -19.80
C SER A 16 48.52 31.32 -20.65
N VAL A 17 48.59 31.48 -21.97
CA VAL A 17 47.43 31.31 -22.87
C VAL A 17 47.12 29.82 -23.09
N ALA A 18 48.12 28.93 -23.11
CA ALA A 18 47.91 27.50 -23.23
C ALA A 18 47.30 26.89 -21.95
N ILE A 19 47.56 27.48 -20.76
CA ILE A 19 46.97 27.03 -19.49
C ILE A 19 45.50 27.48 -19.37
N LEU A 20 45.12 28.62 -19.98
CA LEU A 20 43.74 29.11 -19.99
C LEU A 20 42.85 28.37 -21.02
N ALA A 21 43.40 27.81 -22.08
CA ALA A 21 42.68 26.98 -23.04
C ALA A 21 42.44 25.55 -22.53
N SER A 22 43.27 25.04 -21.60
CA SER A 22 43.11 23.72 -20.99
C SER A 22 42.04 23.68 -19.89
N CYS A 23 41.60 24.84 -19.38
CA CYS A 23 40.52 24.90 -18.37
C CYS A 23 39.12 25.04 -19.00
N ALA A 24 39.00 25.33 -20.28
CA ALA A 24 37.70 25.46 -20.93
C ALA A 24 37.00 24.10 -21.08
N ASP A 25 37.74 23.04 -21.40
CA ASP A 25 37.21 21.69 -21.53
C ASP A 25 36.80 21.06 -20.18
N GLN A 26 37.28 21.58 -19.05
CA GLN A 26 36.85 21.11 -17.71
C GLN A 26 35.69 21.92 -17.15
N LEU A 27 35.35 23.07 -17.72
CA LEU A 27 34.17 23.86 -17.35
C LEU A 27 32.89 23.40 -18.06
N ASP A 28 33.03 22.63 -19.14
CA ASP A 28 31.90 21.97 -19.83
C ASP A 28 31.53 20.60 -19.23
N THR A 29 32.34 20.06 -18.33
CA THR A 29 31.91 18.95 -17.50
C THR A 29 31.08 19.51 -16.34
N LEU A 30 29.78 19.22 -16.37
CA LEU A 30 28.86 19.51 -15.25
C LEU A 30 29.53 19.09 -13.93
N PRO A 31 29.65 20.01 -12.95
CA PRO A 31 30.36 19.72 -11.67
C PRO A 31 29.58 18.74 -10.77
N ASP A 32 28.65 17.98 -11.34
CA ASP A 32 27.72 17.12 -10.63
C ASP A 32 27.69 15.76 -11.33
N ASN A 33 27.72 14.67 -10.56
CA ASN A 33 27.57 13.29 -11.03
C ASN A 33 26.17 13.00 -11.65
N ARG A 34 25.47 14.03 -12.13
CA ARG A 34 24.18 13.86 -12.81
C ARG A 34 24.41 13.20 -14.15
N THR A 35 23.88 12.00 -14.30
CA THR A 35 23.86 11.32 -15.58
C THR A 35 22.98 12.10 -16.56
N THR A 36 23.55 12.61 -17.66
CA THR A 36 22.75 13.22 -18.73
C THR A 36 21.82 12.18 -19.35
N LEU A 37 20.54 12.52 -19.53
CA LEU A 37 19.52 11.64 -20.12
C LEU A 37 19.54 11.69 -21.65
N ASP A 38 20.70 11.46 -22.21
CA ASP A 38 21.01 11.63 -23.65
C ASP A 38 20.71 10.38 -24.50
N THR A 39 20.39 9.25 -23.87
CA THR A 39 20.05 8.00 -24.57
C THR A 39 18.74 7.37 -24.05
N PRO A 40 18.00 6.65 -24.92
CA PRO A 40 16.79 5.94 -24.53
C PRO A 40 17.01 4.98 -23.35
N LYS A 41 18.16 4.30 -23.29
CA LYS A 41 18.49 3.36 -22.21
C LYS A 41 18.68 4.08 -20.86
N LYS A 42 19.27 5.27 -20.85
CA LYS A 42 19.43 6.07 -19.62
C LYS A 42 18.08 6.57 -19.10
N ILE A 43 17.16 6.95 -19.99
CA ILE A 43 15.79 7.36 -19.62
C ILE A 43 15.04 6.16 -19.02
N ALA A 44 15.08 4.99 -19.64
CA ALA A 44 14.49 3.78 -19.09
C ALA A 44 15.11 3.42 -17.72
N GLY A 45 16.43 3.60 -17.55
CA GLY A 45 17.12 3.39 -16.28
C GLY A 45 16.67 4.37 -15.18
N LEU A 46 16.39 5.64 -15.53
CA LEU A 46 15.84 6.62 -14.57
C LEU A 46 14.48 6.16 -14.01
N LEU A 47 13.61 5.61 -14.86
CA LEU A 47 12.27 5.17 -14.43
C LEU A 47 12.30 4.07 -13.39
N VAL A 48 13.34 3.23 -13.34
CA VAL A 48 13.52 2.26 -12.23
C VAL A 48 13.55 2.96 -10.87
N THR A 49 14.10 4.16 -10.81
CA THR A 49 14.19 4.96 -9.57
C THR A 49 12.95 5.80 -9.30
N ALA A 50 11.97 5.85 -10.21
CA ALA A 50 10.68 6.54 -10.03
C ALA A 50 9.65 5.70 -9.24
N TYR A 51 9.94 4.43 -8.99
CA TYR A 51 9.20 3.60 -8.05
C TYR A 51 9.64 3.96 -6.64
N PRO A 52 8.75 4.44 -5.75
CA PRO A 52 9.12 4.79 -4.38
C PRO A 52 9.55 3.56 -3.60
N ASP A 53 10.65 3.66 -2.86
CA ASP A 53 11.14 2.57 -1.99
C ASP A 53 10.53 2.63 -0.57
N ARG A 54 9.36 3.23 -0.44
CA ARG A 54 8.53 3.29 0.77
C ARG A 54 7.12 2.83 0.44
N THR A 55 6.41 2.40 1.45
CA THR A 55 5.04 1.89 1.29
C THR A 55 4.17 2.33 2.48
N PRO A 56 2.89 2.66 2.26
CA PRO A 56 1.95 2.93 3.33
C PRO A 56 1.44 1.65 4.02
N THR A 57 1.90 0.46 3.61
CA THR A 57 1.36 -0.84 4.03
C THR A 57 1.25 -0.98 5.55
N LEU A 58 2.32 -0.64 6.29
CA LEU A 58 2.35 -0.88 7.74
C LEU A 58 1.36 0.01 8.49
N PHE A 59 1.37 1.32 8.25
CA PHE A 59 0.46 2.20 8.98
C PHE A 59 -0.99 2.00 8.54
N ASN A 60 -1.27 1.70 7.26
CA ASN A 60 -2.61 1.38 6.80
C ASN A 60 -3.15 0.09 7.43
N GLU A 61 -2.30 -0.93 7.59
CA GLU A 61 -2.70 -2.17 8.27
C GLU A 61 -3.04 -1.89 9.73
N TRP A 62 -2.21 -1.10 10.43
CA TRP A 62 -2.47 -0.74 11.82
C TRP A 62 -3.65 0.24 12.00
N MET A 63 -3.94 1.07 11.01
CA MET A 63 -5.13 1.94 11.00
C MET A 63 -6.43 1.19 10.69
N SER A 64 -6.33 0.00 10.11
CA SER A 64 -7.50 -0.82 9.74
C SER A 64 -8.06 -1.66 10.89
N ASP A 65 -9.19 -2.33 10.66
CA ASP A 65 -9.79 -3.30 11.56
C ASP A 65 -9.17 -4.71 11.47
N ASN A 66 -8.04 -4.86 10.75
CA ASN A 66 -7.23 -6.07 10.75
C ASN A 66 -6.31 -6.17 11.97
N THR A 67 -6.34 -5.19 12.85
CA THR A 67 -5.38 -5.07 13.95
C THR A 67 -6.10 -4.83 15.27
N ASP A 68 -5.74 -5.61 16.28
CA ASP A 68 -6.12 -5.45 17.68
C ASP A 68 -4.94 -4.93 18.52
N TYR A 69 -5.22 -4.39 19.70
CA TYR A 69 -4.25 -3.90 20.66
C TYR A 69 -4.02 -4.91 21.79
N MET A 70 -2.78 -5.36 21.93
CA MET A 70 -2.37 -6.33 22.93
C MET A 70 -1.90 -5.69 24.25
N GLY A 71 -1.99 -4.37 24.38
CA GLY A 71 -1.63 -3.64 25.59
C GLY A 71 -0.21 -3.03 25.56
N ALA A 72 -0.02 -1.95 26.35
CA ALA A 72 1.20 -1.18 26.38
C ALA A 72 2.41 -1.95 26.94
N GLN A 73 2.20 -3.01 27.73
CA GLN A 73 3.26 -3.88 28.24
C GLN A 73 3.97 -4.67 27.13
N ASN A 74 3.35 -4.86 25.97
CA ASN A 74 4.00 -5.51 24.84
C ASN A 74 5.08 -4.60 24.24
N SER A 75 6.32 -5.08 24.28
CA SER A 75 7.51 -4.30 23.96
C SER A 75 7.64 -3.96 22.47
N GLN A 76 7.01 -4.75 21.60
CA GLN A 76 7.07 -4.57 20.14
C GLN A 76 6.02 -3.55 19.68
N GLY A 77 6.21 -2.31 20.12
CA GLY A 77 5.43 -1.14 19.75
C GLY A 77 6.17 0.12 20.13
N ASN A 78 5.84 1.21 19.49
CA ASN A 78 6.41 2.53 19.72
C ASN A 78 5.32 3.61 19.64
N ARG A 79 5.68 4.85 19.91
CA ARG A 79 4.73 5.98 19.87
C ARG A 79 4.13 6.17 18.48
N GLY A 80 4.90 6.02 17.39
CA GLY A 80 4.37 6.08 16.03
C GLY A 80 3.32 5.02 15.78
N GLY A 81 3.54 3.78 16.23
CA GLY A 81 2.54 2.71 16.16
C GLY A 81 1.28 3.01 16.96
N ASP A 82 1.40 3.60 18.16
CA ASP A 82 0.23 4.06 18.93
C ASP A 82 -0.55 5.13 18.16
N GLN A 83 0.14 6.09 17.54
CA GLN A 83 -0.49 7.13 16.74
C GLN A 83 -1.25 6.57 15.53
N TYR A 84 -0.68 5.60 14.81
CA TYR A 84 -1.39 4.93 13.70
C TYR A 84 -2.61 4.17 14.21
N PHE A 85 -2.42 3.34 15.22
CA PHE A 85 -3.48 2.49 15.74
C PHE A 85 -4.67 3.33 16.26
N PHE A 86 -4.44 4.46 16.91
CA PHE A 86 -5.48 5.35 17.45
C PHE A 86 -5.83 6.51 16.52
N TRP A 87 -5.44 6.46 15.24
CA TRP A 87 -5.71 7.50 14.24
C TRP A 87 -5.33 8.91 14.69
N GLN A 88 -4.25 9.02 15.43
CA GLN A 88 -3.71 10.29 15.92
C GLN A 88 -2.83 10.94 14.85
N GLU A 89 -2.63 12.26 14.98
CA GLU A 89 -1.66 12.96 14.16
C GLU A 89 -0.25 12.38 14.36
N GLN A 90 0.45 12.14 13.26
CA GLN A 90 1.79 11.57 13.26
C GLN A 90 2.82 12.63 13.59
N THR A 91 3.56 12.43 14.66
CA THR A 91 4.69 13.28 15.11
C THR A 91 6.01 12.55 15.11
N GLU A 92 5.99 11.23 14.91
CA GLU A 92 7.18 10.39 14.87
C GLU A 92 7.62 10.16 13.42
N GLY A 93 8.91 10.38 13.16
CA GLY A 93 9.54 10.03 11.89
C GLY A 93 9.83 8.54 11.78
N GLY A 94 10.39 8.15 10.65
CA GLY A 94 10.83 6.78 10.38
C GLY A 94 10.49 6.32 8.96
N ASN A 95 11.03 5.18 8.56
CA ASN A 95 10.90 4.67 7.19
C ASN A 95 9.44 4.39 6.79
N ASP A 96 8.59 4.01 7.73
CA ASP A 96 7.17 3.74 7.51
C ASP A 96 6.29 4.96 7.86
N SER A 97 6.83 6.19 7.88
CA SER A 97 6.06 7.39 8.22
C SER A 97 5.31 7.97 7.01
N PRO A 98 4.19 8.65 7.22
CA PRO A 98 3.50 9.41 6.17
C PRO A 98 4.38 10.46 5.50
N GLU A 99 5.32 11.07 6.24
CA GLU A 99 6.28 12.03 5.69
C GLU A 99 7.19 11.37 4.64
N GLN A 100 7.70 10.17 4.90
CA GLN A 100 8.51 9.43 3.93
C GLN A 100 7.68 9.01 2.70
N VAL A 101 6.44 8.61 2.90
CA VAL A 101 5.51 8.33 1.79
C VAL A 101 5.31 9.60 0.96
N TRP A 102 5.00 10.74 1.59
CA TRP A 102 4.84 12.02 0.87
C TRP A 102 6.08 12.36 0.03
N MET A 103 7.25 12.42 0.68
CA MET A 103 8.48 12.86 0.03
C MET A 103 8.89 11.95 -1.13
N LEU A 104 8.81 10.62 -0.94
CA LEU A 104 9.33 9.70 -1.95
C LEU A 104 8.34 9.45 -3.10
N TYR A 105 7.04 9.53 -2.86
CA TYR A 105 6.07 9.49 -3.95
C TYR A 105 6.13 10.76 -4.82
N TYR A 106 6.26 11.95 -4.22
CA TYR A 106 6.55 13.17 -5.01
C TYR A 106 7.93 13.10 -5.67
N GLY A 107 8.94 12.52 -5.05
CA GLY A 107 10.22 12.22 -5.67
C GLY A 107 10.11 11.32 -6.90
N GLY A 108 9.25 10.31 -6.84
CA GLY A 108 8.92 9.44 -7.97
C GLY A 108 8.20 10.19 -9.10
N ILE A 109 7.28 11.10 -8.76
CA ILE A 109 6.62 12.00 -9.74
C ILE A 109 7.63 12.90 -10.43
N TYR A 110 8.57 13.49 -9.68
CA TYR A 110 9.64 14.30 -10.24
C TYR A 110 10.44 13.52 -11.29
N LYS A 111 10.89 12.32 -10.97
CA LYS A 111 11.66 11.46 -11.89
C LYS A 111 10.86 11.03 -13.12
N ALA A 112 9.56 10.77 -12.96
CA ALA A 112 8.68 10.50 -14.09
C ALA A 112 8.57 11.72 -15.01
N ASN A 113 8.43 12.94 -14.46
CA ASN A 113 8.41 14.18 -15.22
C ASN A 113 9.76 14.47 -15.91
N GLU A 114 10.88 14.17 -15.24
CA GLU A 114 12.22 14.28 -15.80
C GLU A 114 12.40 13.33 -17.01
N ALA A 115 11.93 12.09 -16.89
CA ALA A 115 11.93 11.15 -18.02
C ALA A 115 11.05 11.64 -19.18
N LEU A 116 9.85 12.16 -18.89
CA LEU A 116 8.95 12.72 -19.92
C LEU A 116 9.59 13.90 -20.66
N ALA A 117 10.22 14.84 -19.93
CA ALA A 117 10.92 15.97 -20.52
C ALA A 117 12.08 15.49 -21.43
N ALA A 118 12.92 14.58 -20.94
CA ALA A 118 14.03 14.03 -21.70
C ALA A 118 13.59 13.28 -22.98
N ILE A 119 12.41 12.64 -22.96
CA ILE A 119 11.82 12.01 -24.16
C ILE A 119 11.43 13.08 -25.18
N GLU A 120 10.82 14.18 -24.76
CA GLU A 120 10.45 15.29 -25.66
C GLU A 120 11.70 15.99 -26.22
N ASP A 121 12.74 16.20 -25.41
CA ASP A 121 14.04 16.78 -25.86
C ASP A 121 14.72 15.89 -26.91
N GLN A 122 14.51 14.58 -26.89
CA GLN A 122 14.97 13.65 -27.92
C GLN A 122 14.06 13.60 -29.15
N GLY A 123 13.05 14.45 -29.26
CA GLY A 123 12.10 14.51 -30.38
C GLY A 123 10.92 13.55 -30.26
N GLY A 124 10.51 13.23 -29.02
CA GLY A 124 9.35 12.41 -28.68
C GLY A 124 9.60 10.91 -28.72
N PRO A 125 8.55 10.07 -28.61
CA PRO A 125 8.62 8.61 -28.48
C PRO A 125 8.85 7.93 -29.84
N LYS A 126 9.94 8.25 -30.51
CA LYS A 126 10.27 7.83 -31.89
C LYS A 126 10.74 6.39 -32.08
N ASN A 127 11.02 5.67 -30.99
CA ASN A 127 11.37 4.25 -31.01
C ASN A 127 10.66 3.50 -29.90
N ASP A 128 10.77 2.16 -29.91
CA ASP A 128 10.03 1.30 -28.97
C ASP A 128 10.44 1.52 -27.50
N ILE A 129 11.72 1.78 -27.23
CA ILE A 129 12.20 2.06 -25.86
C ILE A 129 11.59 3.37 -25.34
N LEU A 130 11.68 4.46 -26.12
CA LEU A 130 11.13 5.77 -25.73
C LEU A 130 9.60 5.74 -25.64
N ARG A 131 8.94 4.97 -26.51
CA ARG A 131 7.48 4.79 -26.44
C ARG A 131 7.07 4.08 -25.16
N ASN A 132 7.73 2.97 -24.85
CA ASN A 132 7.50 2.23 -23.62
C ASN A 132 7.81 3.08 -22.38
N SER A 133 8.95 3.77 -22.37
CA SER A 133 9.34 4.67 -21.27
C SER A 133 8.34 5.82 -21.07
N LYS A 134 7.79 6.40 -22.15
CA LYS A 134 6.74 7.42 -22.04
C LYS A 134 5.48 6.84 -21.40
N GLY A 135 5.06 5.65 -21.82
CA GLY A 135 3.90 4.94 -21.24
C GLY A 135 4.10 4.65 -19.76
N GLU A 136 5.24 4.10 -19.40
CA GLU A 136 5.60 3.80 -18.01
C GLU A 136 5.67 5.07 -17.16
N ALA A 137 6.30 6.14 -17.64
CA ALA A 137 6.42 7.41 -16.93
C ALA A 137 5.05 8.03 -16.60
N LEU A 138 4.12 8.03 -17.57
CA LEU A 138 2.74 8.52 -17.36
C LEU A 138 2.00 7.67 -16.32
N VAL A 139 2.07 6.35 -16.43
CA VAL A 139 1.41 5.43 -15.48
C VAL A 139 2.04 5.56 -14.08
N LEU A 140 3.37 5.71 -13.95
CA LEU A 140 4.05 5.97 -12.69
C LEU A 140 3.63 7.29 -12.05
N ARG A 141 3.53 8.36 -12.84
CA ARG A 141 3.05 9.66 -12.37
C ARG A 141 1.62 9.56 -11.84
N ALA A 142 0.75 8.89 -12.58
CA ALA A 142 -0.62 8.60 -12.17
C ALA A 142 -0.68 7.78 -10.88
N TYR A 143 0.08 6.68 -10.79
CA TYR A 143 0.12 5.80 -9.63
C TYR A 143 0.62 6.52 -8.37
N ASN A 144 1.71 7.28 -8.48
CA ASN A 144 2.25 8.00 -7.34
C ASN A 144 1.27 9.07 -6.81
N HIS A 145 0.61 9.82 -7.68
CA HIS A 145 -0.46 10.74 -7.27
C HIS A 145 -1.68 10.01 -6.71
N PHE A 146 -2.03 8.83 -7.24
CA PHE A 146 -3.12 8.02 -6.71
C PHE A 146 -2.85 7.56 -5.27
N VAL A 147 -1.64 7.09 -4.97
CA VAL A 147 -1.28 6.72 -3.59
C VAL A 147 -1.34 7.92 -2.67
N LEU A 148 -0.71 9.05 -3.05
CA LEU A 148 -0.76 10.29 -2.26
C LEU A 148 -2.21 10.77 -2.02
N ALA A 149 -3.06 10.75 -3.05
CA ALA A 149 -4.46 11.16 -2.91
C ALA A 149 -5.22 10.23 -1.96
N ASN A 150 -4.96 8.92 -2.03
CA ASN A 150 -5.63 7.95 -1.17
C ASN A 150 -5.12 7.96 0.27
N GLU A 151 -3.95 8.51 0.57
CA GLU A 151 -3.49 8.69 1.94
C GLU A 151 -3.94 10.05 2.52
N PHE A 152 -3.69 11.12 1.78
CA PHE A 152 -3.76 12.50 2.29
C PHE A 152 -5.01 13.28 1.90
N CYS A 153 -5.93 12.68 1.16
CA CYS A 153 -7.21 13.29 0.81
C CYS A 153 -8.39 12.42 1.25
N ARG A 154 -9.59 12.98 1.22
CA ARG A 154 -10.81 12.16 1.34
C ARG A 154 -10.93 11.22 0.15
N PRO A 155 -11.51 10.03 0.33
CA PRO A 155 -11.85 9.17 -0.81
C PRO A 155 -12.67 9.94 -1.83
N TYR A 156 -12.43 9.67 -3.11
CA TYR A 156 -13.23 10.27 -4.18
C TYR A 156 -14.72 9.99 -3.99
N ASN A 157 -15.51 10.98 -4.27
CA ASN A 157 -16.97 10.87 -4.35
C ASN A 157 -17.52 11.83 -5.40
N GLY A 158 -18.33 11.33 -6.32
CA GLY A 158 -18.89 12.14 -7.40
C GLY A 158 -19.72 13.35 -6.96
N LYS A 159 -20.18 13.42 -5.68
CA LYS A 159 -21.00 14.52 -5.16
C LYS A 159 -20.17 15.62 -4.45
N THR A 160 -19.03 15.28 -3.84
CA THR A 160 -18.30 16.19 -2.95
C THR A 160 -16.89 16.52 -3.41
N SER A 161 -16.26 15.68 -4.22
CA SER A 161 -14.84 15.80 -4.57
C SER A 161 -14.45 17.07 -5.34
N THR A 162 -15.40 17.79 -5.91
CA THR A 162 -15.19 19.14 -6.45
C THR A 162 -14.96 20.21 -5.38
N LYS A 163 -15.19 19.87 -4.09
CA LYS A 163 -14.99 20.75 -2.92
C LYS A 163 -14.00 20.19 -1.92
N ASP A 164 -13.77 18.87 -1.94
CA ASP A 164 -12.81 18.22 -1.05
C ASP A 164 -11.39 18.60 -1.46
N ALA A 165 -10.55 18.98 -0.49
CA ALA A 165 -9.17 19.37 -0.73
C ALA A 165 -8.38 18.20 -1.32
N GLY A 166 -7.80 18.43 -2.48
CA GLY A 166 -6.97 17.49 -3.22
C GLY A 166 -5.47 17.63 -2.90
N LEU A 167 -4.65 17.41 -3.90
CA LEU A 167 -3.20 17.56 -3.90
C LEU A 167 -2.77 18.40 -5.10
N TYR A 168 -1.58 18.98 -5.03
CA TYR A 168 -0.97 19.55 -6.21
C TYR A 168 -0.57 18.42 -7.18
N TYR A 169 -1.11 18.46 -8.40
CA TYR A 169 -0.78 17.48 -9.45
C TYR A 169 0.36 18.02 -10.30
N ALA A 170 1.60 17.55 -10.04
CA ALA A 170 2.78 18.00 -10.70
C ALA A 170 2.95 17.34 -12.09
N THR A 171 3.00 18.14 -13.16
CA THR A 171 3.13 17.70 -14.55
C THR A 171 4.46 18.04 -15.19
N GLY A 172 5.29 18.86 -14.53
CA GLY A 172 6.59 19.30 -15.01
C GLY A 172 7.65 19.35 -13.92
N ILE A 173 8.92 19.47 -14.32
CA ILE A 173 10.06 19.58 -13.41
C ILE A 173 10.02 20.93 -12.66
N ALA A 174 9.62 22.00 -13.34
CA ALA A 174 9.52 23.35 -12.77
C ALA A 174 8.54 23.44 -11.60
N ASP A 175 7.52 22.56 -11.56
CA ASP A 175 6.52 22.50 -10.51
C ASP A 175 7.15 22.27 -9.12
N PHE A 176 8.30 21.61 -9.05
CA PHE A 176 9.01 21.32 -7.82
C PHE A 176 9.87 22.47 -7.29
N SER A 177 10.14 23.49 -8.10
CA SER A 177 10.86 24.70 -7.70
C SER A 177 9.93 25.86 -7.32
N ALA A 178 8.66 25.79 -7.67
CA ALA A 178 7.65 26.80 -7.42
C ALA A 178 6.92 26.54 -6.09
N ALA A 179 7.56 26.79 -4.95
CA ALA A 179 6.99 26.52 -3.62
C ALA A 179 5.60 27.16 -3.41
N ALA A 180 5.31 28.31 -4.04
CA ALA A 180 4.01 28.97 -3.96
C ALA A 180 2.90 28.19 -4.70
N GLU A 181 3.20 27.54 -5.82
CA GLU A 181 2.22 26.74 -6.57
C GLU A 181 1.92 25.42 -5.89
N GLN A 182 2.91 24.77 -5.26
CA GLN A 182 2.72 23.55 -4.48
C GLN A 182 1.86 23.75 -3.23
N SER A 183 1.69 24.99 -2.74
CA SER A 183 0.81 25.29 -1.62
C SER A 183 -0.68 25.19 -2.00
N VAL A 184 -1.00 25.24 -3.30
CA VAL A 184 -2.37 25.14 -3.81
C VAL A 184 -2.74 23.68 -4.03
N ARG A 185 -3.53 23.11 -3.15
CA ARG A 185 -3.89 21.69 -3.18
C ARG A 185 -4.83 21.29 -4.32
N GLY A 186 -5.57 22.20 -4.93
CA GLY A 186 -6.65 21.86 -5.88
C GLY A 186 -7.76 21.02 -5.23
N THR A 187 -8.55 20.31 -6.01
CA THR A 187 -9.62 19.45 -5.54
C THR A 187 -9.32 17.96 -5.77
N VAL A 188 -9.97 17.08 -5.02
CA VAL A 188 -9.90 15.63 -5.26
C VAL A 188 -10.38 15.29 -6.66
N ALA A 189 -11.42 15.98 -7.16
CA ALA A 189 -11.93 15.77 -8.52
C ALA A 189 -10.87 16.09 -9.59
N ASP A 190 -10.13 17.20 -9.43
CA ASP A 190 -9.06 17.58 -10.37
C ASP A 190 -7.93 16.54 -10.38
N VAL A 191 -7.52 16.07 -9.20
CA VAL A 191 -6.48 15.03 -9.08
C VAL A 191 -6.89 13.76 -9.79
N TYR A 192 -8.11 13.26 -9.55
CA TYR A 192 -8.60 12.03 -10.18
C TYR A 192 -8.79 12.17 -11.69
N ALA A 193 -9.22 13.35 -12.17
CA ALA A 193 -9.30 13.62 -13.60
C ALA A 193 -7.92 13.53 -14.29
N LYS A 194 -6.90 14.15 -13.71
CA LYS A 194 -5.52 14.12 -14.23
C LYS A 194 -4.88 12.74 -14.15
N ILE A 195 -5.16 11.97 -13.10
CA ILE A 195 -4.74 10.56 -13.02
C ILE A 195 -5.35 9.75 -14.18
N ALA A 196 -6.64 9.96 -14.48
CA ALA A 196 -7.31 9.30 -15.59
C ALA A 196 -6.68 9.67 -16.95
N GLU A 197 -6.37 10.96 -17.17
CA GLU A 197 -5.67 11.43 -18.38
C GLU A 197 -4.33 10.71 -18.57
N ASP A 198 -3.53 10.60 -17.54
CA ASP A 198 -2.23 9.93 -17.58
C ASP A 198 -2.36 8.41 -17.84
N ILE A 199 -3.35 7.75 -17.23
CA ILE A 199 -3.63 6.31 -17.45
C ILE A 199 -4.04 6.07 -18.91
N GLU A 200 -4.99 6.84 -19.44
CA GLU A 200 -5.50 6.66 -20.79
C GLU A 200 -4.45 7.01 -21.87
N ALA A 201 -3.56 7.96 -21.58
CA ALA A 201 -2.45 8.29 -22.46
C ALA A 201 -1.28 7.30 -22.35
N GLY A 202 -1.01 6.78 -21.16
CA GLY A 202 0.17 5.95 -20.89
C GLY A 202 0.01 4.49 -21.29
N ILE A 203 -1.08 3.84 -20.93
CA ILE A 203 -1.31 2.39 -21.16
C ILE A 203 -1.13 1.98 -22.63
N PRO A 204 -1.64 2.72 -23.64
CA PRO A 204 -1.47 2.34 -25.05
C PRO A 204 -0.02 2.36 -25.55
N LEU A 205 0.87 3.07 -24.85
CA LEU A 205 2.29 3.20 -25.22
C LEU A 205 3.16 2.06 -24.66
N ILE A 206 2.68 1.34 -23.62
CA ILE A 206 3.41 0.23 -23.00
C ILE A 206 3.46 -0.96 -23.97
N ASN A 207 4.67 -1.49 -24.20
CA ASN A 207 4.92 -2.61 -25.12
C ASN A 207 5.65 -3.79 -24.50
N ASP A 208 5.82 -3.79 -23.17
CA ASP A 208 6.40 -4.88 -22.35
C ASP A 208 7.86 -5.26 -22.68
N THR A 209 8.64 -4.34 -23.24
CA THR A 209 10.07 -4.54 -23.54
C THR A 209 10.94 -4.36 -22.29
N TYR A 210 10.71 -5.16 -21.25
CA TYR A 210 11.47 -5.15 -20.00
C TYR A 210 12.27 -6.45 -19.82
N GLU A 211 13.44 -6.38 -19.19
CA GLU A 211 14.22 -7.57 -18.81
C GLU A 211 13.50 -8.38 -17.71
N VAL A 212 12.90 -7.69 -16.72
CA VAL A 212 12.10 -8.28 -15.65
C VAL A 212 10.75 -7.56 -15.56
N PRO A 213 9.75 -7.97 -16.34
CA PRO A 213 8.49 -7.22 -16.47
C PRO A 213 7.77 -6.96 -15.16
N LYS A 214 7.86 -7.86 -14.18
CA LYS A 214 7.15 -7.75 -12.90
C LYS A 214 7.70 -6.68 -11.95
N TYR A 215 8.83 -6.05 -12.28
CA TYR A 215 9.38 -4.91 -11.55
C TYR A 215 9.03 -3.56 -12.18
N HIS A 216 8.22 -3.58 -13.24
CA HIS A 216 7.80 -2.42 -14.01
C HIS A 216 6.28 -2.39 -14.19
N PHE A 217 5.75 -1.22 -14.50
CA PHE A 217 4.39 -1.12 -15.04
C PHE A 217 4.36 -1.70 -16.46
N ASN A 218 4.42 -3.02 -16.53
CA ASN A 218 4.08 -3.76 -17.74
C ASN A 218 2.58 -3.60 -18.01
N LYS A 219 2.11 -4.07 -19.16
CA LYS A 219 0.72 -3.89 -19.57
C LYS A 219 -0.29 -4.49 -18.57
N GLN A 220 0.01 -5.67 -18.01
CA GLN A 220 -0.86 -6.32 -17.02
C GLN A 220 -0.91 -5.53 -15.70
N ALA A 221 0.25 -5.06 -15.19
CA ALA A 221 0.31 -4.22 -14.01
C ALA A 221 -0.44 -2.90 -14.20
N ALA A 222 -0.32 -2.30 -15.39
CA ALA A 222 -1.03 -1.08 -15.75
C ALA A 222 -2.56 -1.29 -15.83
N TYR A 223 -3.02 -2.42 -16.36
CA TYR A 223 -4.44 -2.78 -16.34
C TYR A 223 -4.95 -3.03 -14.90
N ALA A 224 -4.17 -3.68 -14.04
CA ALA A 224 -4.54 -3.90 -12.65
C ALA A 224 -4.64 -2.57 -11.89
N PHE A 225 -3.70 -1.66 -12.10
CA PHE A 225 -3.76 -0.31 -11.56
C PHE A 225 -4.98 0.45 -12.07
N ALA A 226 -5.22 0.46 -13.37
CA ALA A 226 -6.40 1.12 -13.96
C ALA A 226 -7.71 0.55 -13.39
N THR A 227 -7.80 -0.79 -13.21
CA THR A 227 -8.94 -1.45 -12.56
C THR A 227 -9.19 -0.88 -11.16
N ARG A 228 -8.17 -0.87 -10.29
CA ARG A 228 -8.27 -0.33 -8.94
C ARG A 228 -8.59 1.17 -8.95
N PHE A 229 -7.93 1.94 -9.80
CA PHE A 229 -8.14 3.38 -9.91
C PHE A 229 -9.57 3.72 -10.32
N TYR A 230 -10.09 3.12 -11.41
CA TYR A 230 -11.43 3.40 -11.89
C TYR A 230 -12.52 2.92 -10.93
N LEU A 231 -12.26 1.84 -10.18
CA LEU A 231 -13.11 1.40 -9.08
C LEU A 231 -13.21 2.49 -7.99
N TYR A 232 -12.08 3.08 -7.60
CA TYR A 232 -12.04 4.17 -6.61
C TYR A 232 -12.58 5.49 -7.15
N TYR A 233 -12.52 5.69 -8.47
CA TYR A 233 -13.08 6.86 -9.18
C TYR A 233 -14.59 6.75 -9.44
N GLU A 234 -15.24 5.68 -8.96
CA GLU A 234 -16.68 5.38 -9.20
C GLU A 234 -17.02 5.26 -10.70
N LYS A 235 -16.07 4.82 -11.54
CA LYS A 235 -16.25 4.56 -12.97
C LYS A 235 -16.32 3.05 -13.22
N TRP A 236 -17.44 2.46 -12.81
CA TRP A 236 -17.61 1.01 -12.73
C TRP A 236 -17.43 0.29 -14.07
N GLU A 237 -17.92 0.87 -15.16
CA GLU A 237 -17.75 0.33 -16.51
C GLU A 237 -16.28 0.29 -16.93
N LYS A 238 -15.53 1.38 -16.61
CA LYS A 238 -14.09 1.46 -16.91
C LYS A 238 -13.29 0.49 -16.05
N ALA A 239 -13.64 0.34 -14.78
CA ALA A 239 -13.00 -0.62 -13.88
C ALA A 239 -13.17 -2.05 -14.43
N LYS A 240 -14.40 -2.41 -14.82
CA LYS A 240 -14.69 -3.69 -15.45
C LYS A 240 -13.97 -3.88 -16.79
N GLU A 241 -13.94 -2.87 -17.65
CA GLU A 241 -13.23 -2.91 -18.94
C GLU A 241 -11.75 -3.29 -18.79
N TYR A 242 -11.05 -2.63 -17.85
CA TYR A 242 -9.62 -2.93 -17.61
C TYR A 242 -9.43 -4.29 -16.91
N ALA A 243 -10.32 -4.67 -16.01
CA ALA A 243 -10.32 -5.99 -15.40
C ALA A 243 -10.53 -7.11 -16.43
N ASP A 244 -11.45 -6.94 -17.39
CA ASP A 244 -11.69 -7.90 -18.45
C ASP A 244 -10.47 -8.06 -19.38
N LYS A 245 -9.77 -6.95 -19.69
CA LYS A 245 -8.51 -6.99 -20.46
C LYS A 245 -7.40 -7.73 -19.73
N LEU A 246 -7.37 -7.65 -18.39
CA LEU A 246 -6.37 -8.30 -17.55
C LEU A 246 -6.67 -9.78 -17.35
N LEU A 247 -7.89 -10.11 -16.95
CA LEU A 247 -8.29 -11.44 -16.47
C LEU A 247 -8.62 -12.41 -17.62
N GLY A 248 -8.99 -11.88 -18.78
CA GLY A 248 -9.38 -12.69 -19.94
C GLY A 248 -10.60 -13.58 -19.69
N SER A 249 -10.70 -14.67 -20.43
CA SER A 249 -11.86 -15.58 -20.38
C SER A 249 -11.78 -16.68 -19.31
N ASN A 250 -10.59 -16.93 -18.74
CA ASN A 250 -10.37 -17.95 -17.70
C ASN A 250 -9.54 -17.41 -16.54
N PRO A 251 -10.11 -16.56 -15.70
CA PRO A 251 -9.37 -15.95 -14.60
C PRO A 251 -8.83 -16.97 -13.59
N ALA A 252 -9.50 -18.11 -13.40
CA ALA A 252 -9.06 -19.14 -12.45
C ALA A 252 -7.66 -19.67 -12.72
N ALA A 253 -7.22 -19.69 -13.98
CA ALA A 253 -5.89 -20.20 -14.36
C ALA A 253 -4.72 -19.31 -13.89
N SER A 254 -4.99 -18.04 -13.62
CA SER A 254 -3.97 -17.03 -13.27
C SER A 254 -3.95 -16.68 -11.78
N LEU A 255 -4.84 -17.25 -10.97
CA LEU A 255 -4.91 -17.00 -9.53
C LEU A 255 -3.75 -17.67 -8.79
N ARG A 256 -3.51 -17.19 -7.57
CA ARG A 256 -2.45 -17.69 -6.69
C ARG A 256 -2.65 -19.16 -6.33
N ASN A 257 -1.60 -19.94 -6.42
CA ASN A 257 -1.63 -21.33 -5.98
C ASN A 257 -1.39 -21.42 -4.45
N TYR A 258 -2.46 -21.23 -3.68
CA TYR A 258 -2.41 -21.30 -2.20
C TYR A 258 -2.05 -22.70 -1.69
N ALA A 259 -2.41 -23.77 -2.43
CA ALA A 259 -2.05 -25.13 -2.06
C ALA A 259 -0.53 -25.35 -2.12
N ALA A 260 0.16 -24.75 -3.11
CA ALA A 260 1.61 -24.81 -3.17
C ALA A 260 2.28 -24.08 -2.00
N LEU A 261 1.78 -22.93 -1.59
CA LEU A 261 2.26 -22.22 -0.39
C LEU A 261 2.02 -23.05 0.89
N GLN A 262 0.85 -23.69 1.01
CA GLN A 262 0.54 -24.56 2.14
C GLN A 262 1.43 -25.79 2.22
N ALA A 263 1.86 -26.34 1.09
CA ALA A 263 2.75 -27.51 1.04
C ALA A 263 4.17 -27.20 1.51
N MET A 264 4.58 -25.93 1.59
CA MET A 264 5.88 -25.53 2.10
C MET A 264 5.95 -25.75 3.62
N PRO A 265 7.08 -26.26 4.17
CA PRO A 265 7.21 -26.46 5.60
C PRO A 265 7.18 -25.12 6.36
N LEU A 266 6.50 -25.11 7.53
CA LEU A 266 6.36 -23.92 8.38
C LEU A 266 6.55 -24.27 9.87
N SER A 267 7.65 -24.96 10.20
CA SER A 267 7.97 -25.28 11.60
C SER A 267 8.97 -24.32 12.24
N LYS A 268 9.64 -23.47 11.45
CA LYS A 268 10.68 -22.52 11.89
C LYS A 268 10.51 -21.17 11.21
N SER A 269 11.01 -20.11 11.83
CA SER A 269 10.96 -18.73 11.31
C SER A 269 11.61 -18.57 9.92
N GLU A 270 12.73 -19.27 9.67
CA GLU A 270 13.39 -19.27 8.36
C GLU A 270 12.49 -19.82 7.23
N GLN A 271 11.65 -20.80 7.56
CA GLN A 271 10.67 -21.32 6.60
C GLN A 271 9.56 -20.32 6.31
N ALA A 272 9.17 -19.53 7.31
CA ALA A 272 8.22 -18.43 7.13
C ALA A 272 8.73 -17.37 6.16
N VAL A 273 10.03 -17.03 6.19
CA VAL A 273 10.66 -16.15 5.21
C VAL A 273 10.52 -16.72 3.81
N LYS A 274 10.89 -18.00 3.61
CA LYS A 274 10.81 -18.66 2.30
C LYS A 274 9.40 -18.72 1.73
N ILE A 275 8.38 -18.89 2.57
CA ILE A 275 6.97 -18.83 2.14
C ILE A 275 6.62 -17.41 1.70
N ALA A 276 7.04 -16.38 2.44
CA ALA A 276 6.82 -15.00 2.07
C ALA A 276 7.57 -14.60 0.79
N GLU A 277 8.80 -15.07 0.60
CA GLU A 277 9.55 -14.90 -0.66
C GLU A 277 8.82 -15.58 -1.84
N ALA A 278 8.32 -16.80 -1.64
CA ALA A 278 7.52 -17.50 -2.65
C ALA A 278 6.22 -16.76 -2.97
N TYR A 279 5.55 -16.19 -1.95
CA TYR A 279 4.38 -15.36 -2.14
C TYR A 279 4.68 -14.13 -3.00
N CYS A 280 5.82 -13.47 -2.79
CA CYS A 280 6.24 -12.25 -3.50
C CYS A 280 7.02 -12.54 -4.80
N SER A 281 7.20 -13.81 -5.18
CA SER A 281 8.02 -14.16 -6.33
C SER A 281 7.55 -13.52 -7.64
N ALA A 282 8.47 -12.92 -8.39
CA ALA A 282 8.21 -12.41 -9.73
C ALA A 282 7.89 -13.54 -10.74
N SER A 283 8.21 -14.80 -10.42
CA SER A 283 7.85 -15.95 -11.25
C SER A 283 6.41 -16.45 -11.04
N ALA A 284 5.71 -15.95 -10.01
CA ALA A 284 4.30 -16.28 -9.80
C ALA A 284 3.41 -15.49 -10.77
N ASP A 285 2.63 -16.18 -11.60
CA ASP A 285 1.80 -15.55 -12.64
C ASP A 285 0.79 -14.57 -12.05
N CYS A 286 0.27 -14.85 -10.87
CA CYS A 286 -0.68 -14.00 -10.17
C CYS A 286 -0.10 -12.65 -9.72
N ASN A 287 1.22 -12.51 -9.55
CA ASN A 287 1.86 -11.26 -9.17
C ASN A 287 2.08 -10.38 -10.40
N LEU A 288 1.62 -9.14 -10.35
CA LEU A 288 1.64 -8.23 -11.51
C LEU A 288 2.67 -7.12 -11.37
N LEU A 289 2.85 -6.61 -10.14
CA LEU A 289 3.90 -5.65 -9.82
C LEU A 289 4.49 -5.99 -8.44
N VAL A 290 5.79 -6.25 -8.40
CA VAL A 290 6.54 -6.53 -7.18
C VAL A 290 7.54 -5.42 -6.95
N GLN A 291 7.57 -4.86 -5.75
CA GLN A 291 8.48 -3.77 -5.38
C GLN A 291 9.18 -4.06 -4.06
N THR A 292 10.45 -3.66 -3.97
CA THR A 292 11.20 -3.66 -2.72
C THR A 292 10.98 -2.32 -2.00
N SER A 293 10.76 -2.36 -0.70
CA SER A 293 10.61 -1.15 0.13
C SER A 293 11.48 -1.24 1.38
N VAL A 294 12.05 -0.11 1.79
CA VAL A 294 12.65 0.04 3.12
C VAL A 294 11.51 0.22 4.10
N SER A 295 11.17 -0.85 4.80
CA SER A 295 10.00 -0.93 5.68
C SER A 295 10.21 -1.98 6.75
N SER A 296 9.69 -1.73 7.94
CA SER A 296 9.60 -2.71 9.02
C SER A 296 8.36 -3.62 8.94
N ALA A 297 7.53 -3.49 7.90
CA ALA A 297 6.31 -4.28 7.76
C ALA A 297 6.58 -5.80 7.76
N GLY A 298 7.62 -6.27 7.04
CA GLY A 298 8.03 -7.67 7.04
C GLY A 298 8.48 -8.19 8.41
N MET A 299 8.84 -7.30 9.34
CA MET A 299 9.13 -7.65 10.74
C MET A 299 7.88 -7.56 11.62
N ALA A 300 7.10 -6.51 11.48
CA ALA A 300 5.94 -6.24 12.33
C ALA A 300 4.79 -7.23 12.07
N LEU A 301 4.59 -7.64 10.81
CA LEU A 301 3.49 -8.50 10.36
C LEU A 301 3.93 -9.96 10.11
N ALA A 302 5.03 -10.40 10.71
CA ALA A 302 5.57 -11.74 10.56
C ALA A 302 5.87 -12.41 11.92
N PRO A 303 6.12 -13.73 11.99
CA PRO A 303 6.08 -14.51 13.23
C PRO A 303 7.31 -14.39 14.12
N TRP A 304 8.41 -13.78 13.68
CA TRP A 304 9.66 -13.69 14.44
C TRP A 304 9.65 -12.72 15.63
N LEU A 305 8.63 -11.86 15.73
CA LEU A 305 8.40 -11.06 16.92
C LEU A 305 7.20 -11.61 17.69
N THR A 306 7.37 -11.92 18.96
CA THR A 306 6.32 -12.54 19.77
C THR A 306 5.49 -11.50 20.55
N SER A 307 6.11 -10.56 21.23
CA SER A 307 5.41 -9.56 22.05
C SER A 307 4.90 -8.37 21.22
N LYS A 308 4.03 -8.64 20.24
CA LYS A 308 3.45 -7.63 19.36
C LYS A 308 2.39 -6.80 20.11
N ARG A 309 2.49 -5.47 20.01
CA ARG A 309 1.48 -4.56 20.57
C ARG A 309 0.26 -4.44 19.66
N TYR A 310 0.48 -4.39 18.34
CA TYR A 310 -0.53 -4.30 17.30
C TYR A 310 -0.42 -5.53 16.42
N THR A 311 -1.50 -6.30 16.31
CA THR A 311 -1.45 -7.53 15.52
C THR A 311 -2.83 -8.01 15.11
N LEU A 312 -2.88 -8.83 14.06
CA LEU A 312 -4.03 -9.64 13.72
C LEU A 312 -4.10 -10.81 14.71
N THR A 313 -5.04 -10.74 15.64
CA THR A 313 -5.19 -11.75 16.70
C THR A 313 -5.89 -13.01 16.21
N ASN A 314 -5.74 -14.12 16.95
CA ASN A 314 -6.54 -15.32 16.70
C ASN A 314 -8.04 -15.01 16.77
N TYR A 315 -8.45 -14.14 17.70
CA TYR A 315 -9.85 -13.71 17.80
C TYR A 315 -10.36 -13.10 16.49
N LEU A 316 -9.62 -12.15 15.91
CA LEU A 316 -9.97 -11.55 14.61
C LEU A 316 -10.03 -12.60 13.51
N SER A 317 -9.02 -13.45 13.44
CA SER A 317 -8.93 -14.49 12.42
C SER A 317 -10.11 -15.48 12.50
N GLU A 318 -10.49 -15.88 13.71
CA GLU A 318 -11.56 -16.85 13.98
C GLU A 318 -12.97 -16.28 13.84
N THR A 319 -13.14 -14.97 13.99
CA THR A 319 -14.48 -14.36 14.03
C THR A 319 -14.80 -13.51 12.81
N GLU A 320 -13.79 -12.93 12.16
CA GLU A 320 -14.01 -11.93 11.12
C GLU A 320 -13.25 -12.21 9.80
N LEU A 321 -12.25 -13.13 9.80
CA LEU A 321 -11.39 -13.36 8.66
C LEU A 321 -11.36 -14.85 8.24
N PHE A 322 -10.22 -15.28 7.73
CA PHE A 322 -10.04 -16.54 7.03
C PHE A 322 -10.26 -17.82 7.89
N GLN A 323 -10.22 -17.74 9.22
CA GLN A 323 -10.56 -18.87 10.10
C GLN A 323 -12.01 -18.82 10.62
N SER A 324 -12.81 -17.83 10.23
CA SER A 324 -14.21 -17.72 10.62
C SER A 324 -15.09 -18.76 9.91
N ASN A 325 -16.19 -19.13 10.54
CA ASN A 325 -17.27 -19.83 9.86
C ASN A 325 -18.01 -18.83 8.96
N ASN A 326 -18.16 -19.15 7.70
CA ASN A 326 -18.73 -18.26 6.71
C ASN A 326 -19.43 -19.05 5.58
N ILE A 327 -19.85 -18.36 4.52
CA ILE A 327 -20.54 -18.95 3.37
C ILE A 327 -19.73 -20.09 2.69
N TRP A 328 -18.42 -20.14 2.86
CA TRP A 328 -17.58 -21.26 2.39
C TRP A 328 -17.59 -22.49 3.29
N GLY A 329 -18.15 -22.41 4.50
CA GLY A 329 -18.13 -23.46 5.52
C GLY A 329 -17.38 -23.04 6.78
N THR A 330 -16.48 -23.88 7.25
CA THR A 330 -15.73 -23.69 8.52
C THR A 330 -14.25 -23.42 8.28
N SER A 331 -13.50 -23.11 9.35
CA SER A 331 -12.04 -22.93 9.30
C SER A 331 -11.27 -24.12 8.73
N SER A 332 -11.85 -25.34 8.77
CA SER A 332 -11.22 -26.53 8.18
C SER A 332 -11.16 -26.48 6.64
N ASN A 333 -11.97 -25.63 6.02
CA ASN A 333 -11.96 -25.43 4.57
C ASN A 333 -10.79 -24.57 4.09
N LEU A 334 -10.11 -23.84 4.97
CA LEU A 334 -9.02 -22.96 4.62
C LEU A 334 -7.85 -23.75 4.02
N ILE A 335 -7.43 -23.39 2.79
CA ILE A 335 -6.33 -24.07 2.09
C ILE A 335 -4.99 -23.61 2.66
N TRP A 336 -4.73 -22.31 2.69
CA TRP A 336 -3.47 -21.75 3.22
C TRP A 336 -3.63 -21.32 4.68
N LYS A 337 -3.12 -22.15 5.60
CA LYS A 337 -3.27 -21.93 7.03
C LYS A 337 -2.29 -20.87 7.54
N PRO A 338 -2.74 -19.99 8.45
CA PRO A 338 -1.87 -18.99 9.06
C PRO A 338 -0.86 -19.64 10.01
N PHE A 339 0.23 -18.93 10.26
CA PHE A 339 1.07 -19.18 11.42
C PHE A 339 0.37 -18.60 12.66
N THR A 340 0.11 -19.43 13.67
CA THR A 340 -0.64 -19.01 14.85
C THR A 340 0.20 -19.14 16.12
N VAL A 341 0.07 -18.16 17.01
CA VAL A 341 0.54 -18.22 18.39
C VAL A 341 -0.62 -17.87 19.29
N ASN A 342 -0.83 -18.66 20.34
CA ASN A 342 -1.92 -18.46 21.28
C ASN A 342 -1.39 -18.53 22.72
N GLN A 343 -0.76 -17.45 23.16
CA GLN A 343 -0.20 -17.26 24.49
C GLN A 343 -0.65 -15.89 25.02
N ALA A 344 -0.64 -15.70 26.34
CA ALA A 344 -1.14 -14.48 26.99
C ALA A 344 -0.54 -13.17 26.40
N GLU A 345 0.77 -13.17 26.13
CA GLU A 345 1.50 -12.00 25.61
C GLU A 345 1.74 -12.05 24.10
N SER A 346 1.35 -13.16 23.45
CA SER A 346 1.58 -13.39 22.03
C SER A 346 0.39 -14.13 21.45
N ASN A 347 -0.58 -13.39 20.95
CA ASN A 347 -1.81 -13.95 20.37
C ASN A 347 -2.00 -13.40 18.97
N PHE A 348 -1.69 -14.19 17.94
CA PHE A 348 -1.80 -13.77 16.56
C PHE A 348 -1.96 -14.93 15.57
N ALA A 349 -2.57 -14.62 14.43
CA ALA A 349 -2.70 -15.50 13.28
C ALA A 349 -2.27 -14.72 12.02
N LEU A 350 -1.10 -15.05 11.46
CA LEU A 350 -0.49 -14.30 10.37
C LEU A 350 -0.32 -15.16 9.11
N LEU A 351 -0.64 -14.60 7.95
CA LEU A 351 -0.27 -15.15 6.66
C LEU A 351 1.11 -14.64 6.25
N MET A 352 1.95 -15.53 5.73
CA MET A 352 3.34 -15.22 5.36
C MET A 352 3.39 -14.52 3.99
N LYS A 353 3.03 -13.23 3.96
CA LYS A 353 2.96 -12.41 2.73
C LYS A 353 4.12 -11.44 2.56
N LEU A 354 4.76 -11.02 3.65
CA LEU A 354 5.81 -10.01 3.63
C LEU A 354 7.12 -10.62 4.12
N PRO A 355 8.12 -10.81 3.26
CA PRO A 355 9.44 -11.26 3.68
C PRO A 355 10.14 -10.15 4.46
N ARG A 356 11.01 -10.56 5.37
CA ARG A 356 11.93 -9.69 6.07
C ARG A 356 13.32 -9.90 5.51
N GLU A 357 13.88 -8.84 4.97
CA GLU A 357 15.24 -8.84 4.45
C GLU A 357 16.06 -7.76 5.14
N MET A 358 17.35 -8.02 5.34
CA MET A 358 18.28 -7.04 5.87
C MET A 358 19.29 -6.68 4.78
N GLU A 359 19.19 -5.46 4.25
CA GLU A 359 20.21 -4.91 3.37
C GLU A 359 21.34 -4.35 4.23
N ILE A 360 22.51 -4.97 4.20
CA ILE A 360 23.68 -4.48 4.92
C ILE A 360 24.36 -3.41 4.05
N VAL A 361 24.31 -2.16 4.50
CA VAL A 361 24.94 -1.02 3.81
C VAL A 361 26.39 -0.83 4.28
N ASN A 362 26.67 -1.12 5.54
CA ASN A 362 28.01 -1.06 6.09
C ASN A 362 28.42 -2.44 6.64
N THR A 363 29.29 -3.11 5.89
CA THR A 363 29.76 -4.46 6.24
C THR A 363 30.64 -4.49 7.49
N THR A 364 31.31 -3.37 7.82
CA THR A 364 32.18 -3.27 9.00
C THR A 364 31.38 -3.19 10.30
N THR A 365 30.28 -2.46 10.30
CA THR A 365 29.39 -2.29 11.48
C THR A 365 28.20 -3.24 11.47
N GLY A 366 27.94 -3.94 10.37
CA GLY A 366 26.75 -4.74 10.15
C GLY A 366 25.45 -3.91 10.09
N SER A 367 25.55 -2.59 9.91
CA SER A 367 24.39 -1.70 9.86
C SER A 367 23.79 -1.62 8.47
N GLY A 368 22.46 -1.47 8.41
CA GLY A 368 21.73 -1.41 7.15
C GLY A 368 20.25 -1.12 7.38
N TYR A 369 19.44 -1.43 6.36
CA TYR A 369 18.01 -1.18 6.36
C TYR A 369 17.22 -2.48 6.33
N LEU A 370 16.13 -2.51 7.09
CA LEU A 370 15.11 -3.55 6.91
C LEU A 370 14.36 -3.28 5.61
N ARG A 371 14.30 -4.31 4.76
CA ARG A 371 13.51 -4.30 3.53
C ARG A 371 12.42 -5.35 3.57
N THR A 372 11.38 -5.09 2.81
CA THR A 372 10.34 -6.07 2.49
C THR A 372 10.02 -6.01 1.01
N LEU A 373 9.47 -7.09 0.47
CA LEU A 373 8.88 -7.13 -0.86
C LEU A 373 7.38 -6.91 -0.73
N ASN A 374 6.84 -6.05 -1.58
CA ASN A 374 5.41 -5.80 -1.68
C ASN A 374 4.91 -6.26 -3.04
N VAL A 375 3.81 -6.99 -3.05
CA VAL A 375 3.07 -7.28 -4.29
C VAL A 375 1.96 -6.24 -4.38
N ASN A 376 2.15 -5.23 -5.23
CA ASN A 376 1.24 -4.09 -5.30
C ASN A 376 -0.06 -4.41 -6.02
N PHE A 377 -0.02 -5.35 -6.96
CA PHE A 377 -1.19 -5.80 -7.73
C PHE A 377 -1.12 -7.31 -7.96
N THR A 378 -2.28 -7.97 -7.81
CA THR A 378 -2.44 -9.40 -8.07
C THR A 378 -3.65 -9.67 -8.96
N MET A 379 -3.67 -10.84 -9.62
CA MET A 379 -4.85 -11.32 -10.36
C MET A 379 -6.02 -11.57 -9.41
N ASP A 380 -5.74 -12.07 -8.19
CA ASP A 380 -6.75 -12.37 -7.18
C ASP A 380 -7.50 -11.10 -6.73
N GLU A 381 -6.77 -10.02 -6.46
CA GLU A 381 -7.39 -8.72 -6.14
C GLU A 381 -8.16 -8.16 -7.34
N ALA A 382 -7.60 -8.22 -8.55
CA ALA A 382 -8.25 -7.72 -9.76
C ALA A 382 -9.58 -8.43 -10.03
N LEU A 383 -9.67 -9.72 -9.73
CA LEU A 383 -10.92 -10.50 -9.84
C LEU A 383 -11.99 -9.97 -8.86
N LEU A 384 -11.62 -9.69 -7.62
CA LEU A 384 -12.55 -9.12 -6.64
C LEU A 384 -12.90 -7.66 -6.94
N ASN A 385 -11.99 -6.90 -7.55
CA ASN A 385 -12.26 -5.54 -8.02
C ASN A 385 -13.26 -5.56 -9.20
N ARG A 386 -13.18 -6.55 -10.11
CA ARG A 386 -14.18 -6.75 -11.16
C ARG A 386 -15.54 -7.12 -10.56
N ALA A 387 -15.58 -8.03 -9.59
CA ALA A 387 -16.82 -8.40 -8.91
C ALA A 387 -17.50 -7.18 -8.26
N GLU A 388 -16.74 -6.25 -7.62
CA GLU A 388 -17.32 -5.00 -7.09
C GLU A 388 -17.92 -4.16 -8.22
N ALA A 389 -17.20 -3.96 -9.32
CA ALA A 389 -17.70 -3.19 -10.46
C ALA A 389 -18.99 -3.82 -11.04
N GLU A 390 -19.04 -5.15 -11.16
CA GLU A 390 -20.21 -5.90 -11.65
C GLU A 390 -21.41 -5.75 -10.70
N ILE A 391 -21.20 -5.79 -9.37
CA ILE A 391 -22.27 -5.52 -8.39
C ILE A 391 -22.82 -4.11 -8.59
N MET A 392 -21.95 -3.13 -8.75
CA MET A 392 -22.36 -1.72 -8.94
C MET A 392 -23.07 -1.48 -10.29
N LEU A 393 -22.81 -2.32 -11.29
CA LEU A 393 -23.48 -2.33 -12.60
C LEU A 393 -24.76 -3.19 -12.62
N GLY A 394 -25.13 -3.83 -11.50
CA GLY A 394 -26.28 -4.73 -11.45
C GLY A 394 -26.05 -6.10 -12.12
N GLN A 395 -24.81 -6.43 -12.48
CA GLN A 395 -24.41 -7.70 -13.11
C GLN A 395 -24.16 -8.78 -12.03
N ASN A 396 -25.14 -9.01 -11.19
CA ASN A 396 -25.02 -9.78 -9.94
C ASN A 396 -24.58 -11.24 -10.14
N ASP A 397 -25.03 -11.89 -11.23
CA ASP A 397 -24.65 -13.28 -11.54
C ASP A 397 -23.17 -13.38 -11.94
N ALA A 398 -22.65 -12.41 -12.69
CA ALA A 398 -21.24 -12.32 -13.06
C ALA A 398 -20.37 -12.11 -11.81
N ALA A 399 -20.75 -11.18 -10.94
CA ALA A 399 -20.07 -10.95 -9.67
C ALA A 399 -20.04 -12.20 -8.78
N CYS A 400 -21.14 -12.95 -8.71
CA CYS A 400 -21.21 -14.23 -8.00
C CYS A 400 -20.28 -15.28 -8.61
N ALA A 401 -20.14 -15.32 -9.94
CA ALA A 401 -19.21 -16.21 -10.62
C ALA A 401 -17.76 -15.89 -10.24
N ASP A 402 -17.35 -14.62 -10.30
CA ASP A 402 -16.00 -14.18 -9.91
C ASP A 402 -15.70 -14.46 -8.43
N MET A 403 -16.62 -14.12 -7.54
CA MET A 403 -16.49 -14.43 -6.12
C MET A 403 -16.44 -15.93 -5.85
N THR A 404 -17.15 -16.76 -6.61
CA THR A 404 -17.08 -18.23 -6.51
C THR A 404 -15.70 -18.74 -6.93
N ILE A 405 -15.13 -18.20 -7.99
CA ILE A 405 -13.78 -18.56 -8.46
C ILE A 405 -12.76 -18.25 -7.36
N TRP A 406 -12.78 -17.04 -6.82
CA TRP A 406 -11.87 -16.65 -5.74
C TRP A 406 -12.07 -17.51 -4.50
N MET A 407 -13.32 -17.72 -4.07
CA MET A 407 -13.66 -18.50 -2.88
C MET A 407 -13.14 -19.93 -2.97
N LYS A 408 -13.35 -20.62 -4.12
CA LYS A 408 -12.86 -22.00 -4.34
C LYS A 408 -11.33 -22.07 -4.45
N ASN A 409 -10.67 -20.98 -4.81
CA ASN A 409 -9.22 -20.91 -4.86
C ASN A 409 -8.61 -20.75 -3.45
N PHE A 410 -9.30 -20.06 -2.54
CA PHE A 410 -8.81 -19.81 -1.17
C PHE A 410 -9.29 -20.85 -0.15
N PHE A 411 -10.46 -21.45 -0.39
CA PHE A 411 -11.12 -22.41 0.48
C PHE A 411 -11.51 -23.69 -0.27
N ASN A 412 -11.27 -24.84 0.34
CA ASN A 412 -11.73 -26.13 -0.18
C ASN A 412 -13.25 -26.27 0.05
N THR A 413 -14.04 -25.79 -0.89
CA THR A 413 -15.51 -25.75 -0.82
C THR A 413 -16.16 -26.07 -2.16
N ASN A 414 -17.32 -26.74 -2.10
CA ASN A 414 -18.15 -27.03 -3.27
C ASN A 414 -19.26 -25.96 -3.47
N VAL A 415 -19.34 -24.96 -2.60
CA VAL A 415 -20.34 -23.90 -2.70
C VAL A 415 -20.19 -23.13 -4.00
N THR A 416 -21.29 -22.87 -4.68
CA THR A 416 -21.38 -21.94 -5.80
C THR A 416 -22.31 -20.82 -5.40
N LEU A 417 -21.82 -19.59 -5.49
CA LEU A 417 -22.57 -18.40 -5.08
C LEU A 417 -23.60 -18.03 -6.15
N THR A 418 -24.76 -17.61 -5.69
CA THR A 418 -25.80 -16.96 -6.48
C THR A 418 -26.28 -15.73 -5.72
N PRO A 419 -26.88 -14.71 -6.37
CA PRO A 419 -27.40 -13.53 -5.67
C PRO A 419 -28.34 -13.90 -4.54
N THR A 420 -29.23 -14.87 -4.75
CA THR A 420 -30.18 -15.36 -3.75
C THR A 420 -29.48 -16.08 -2.60
N SER A 421 -28.50 -16.95 -2.87
CA SER A 421 -27.80 -17.70 -1.81
C SER A 421 -26.98 -16.76 -0.91
N VAL A 422 -26.30 -15.77 -1.51
CA VAL A 422 -25.54 -14.76 -0.76
C VAL A 422 -26.48 -13.92 0.08
N GLN A 423 -27.57 -13.39 -0.47
CA GLN A 423 -28.54 -12.61 0.30
C GLN A 423 -29.14 -13.41 1.46
N THR A 424 -29.55 -14.66 1.21
CA THR A 424 -30.12 -15.53 2.24
C THR A 424 -29.13 -15.74 3.37
N TYR A 425 -27.88 -16.04 3.04
CA TYR A 425 -26.84 -16.24 4.06
C TYR A 425 -26.57 -14.96 4.86
N PHE A 426 -26.31 -13.82 4.18
CA PHE A 426 -25.99 -12.56 4.85
C PHE A 426 -27.13 -11.97 5.68
N LYS A 427 -28.40 -12.36 5.42
CA LYS A 427 -29.54 -12.04 6.31
C LYS A 427 -29.45 -12.74 7.66
N THR A 428 -28.79 -13.90 7.75
CA THR A 428 -28.58 -14.62 9.01
C THR A 428 -27.38 -14.13 9.81
N VAL A 429 -26.45 -13.41 9.16
CA VAL A 429 -25.24 -12.87 9.80
C VAL A 429 -25.57 -11.55 10.48
N PRO A 430 -25.35 -11.42 11.81
CA PRO A 430 -25.58 -10.16 12.51
C PRO A 430 -24.55 -9.12 12.08
N TYR A 431 -24.94 -7.84 12.11
CA TYR A 431 -23.97 -6.75 11.96
C TYR A 431 -23.06 -6.68 13.18
N ALA A 432 -21.77 -6.51 12.96
CA ALA A 432 -20.82 -6.23 14.03
C ALA A 432 -21.09 -4.82 14.58
N TYR A 433 -20.96 -4.68 15.91
CA TYR A 433 -20.96 -3.38 16.56
C TYR A 433 -22.22 -2.55 16.30
N ALA A 434 -23.39 -3.11 16.65
CA ALA A 434 -24.66 -2.36 16.57
C ALA A 434 -24.63 -1.06 17.41
N ASP A 435 -23.80 -1.01 18.42
CA ASP A 435 -23.39 0.18 19.16
C ASP A 435 -21.97 0.00 19.73
N ALA A 436 -21.32 1.08 20.17
CA ALA A 436 -19.94 1.07 20.68
C ALA A 436 -19.71 0.15 21.89
N ASP A 437 -20.78 -0.17 22.62
CA ASP A 437 -20.72 -0.98 23.85
C ASP A 437 -20.87 -2.48 23.56
N LYS A 438 -21.42 -2.84 22.39
CA LYS A 438 -21.67 -4.23 22.01
C LYS A 438 -20.57 -4.75 21.07
N MET A 439 -19.63 -5.46 21.64
CA MET A 439 -18.54 -6.13 20.89
C MET A 439 -19.03 -7.42 20.24
N VAL A 440 -19.99 -7.36 19.34
CA VAL A 440 -20.46 -8.51 18.58
C VAL A 440 -19.45 -8.84 17.50
N PRO A 441 -18.76 -10.00 17.54
CA PRO A 441 -17.84 -10.40 16.50
C PRO A 441 -18.62 -10.76 15.24
N SER A 442 -18.35 -10.06 14.15
CA SER A 442 -18.91 -10.38 12.84
C SER A 442 -18.09 -9.74 11.73
N PHE A 443 -17.95 -10.47 10.63
CA PHE A 443 -17.36 -9.92 9.40
C PHE A 443 -18.31 -8.98 8.66
N LYS A 444 -19.63 -9.03 8.92
CA LYS A 444 -20.62 -8.12 8.36
C LYS A 444 -20.66 -6.81 9.14
N LYS A 445 -20.42 -5.70 8.46
CA LYS A 445 -20.37 -4.36 9.08
C LYS A 445 -21.36 -3.43 8.41
N HIS A 446 -21.85 -2.44 9.15
CA HIS A 446 -22.62 -1.36 8.54
C HIS A 446 -21.72 -0.63 7.52
N ILE A 447 -22.22 -0.49 6.30
CA ILE A 447 -21.56 0.25 5.22
C ILE A 447 -22.42 1.47 4.86
N SER A 448 -21.78 2.61 4.72
CA SER A 448 -22.44 3.88 4.42
C SER A 448 -21.61 4.68 3.41
N PRO A 449 -21.31 4.12 2.22
CA PRO A 449 -20.52 4.81 1.24
C PRO A 449 -21.19 6.12 0.82
N ARG A 450 -20.38 7.07 0.34
CA ARG A 450 -20.91 8.34 -0.15
C ARG A 450 -21.52 8.22 -1.54
N PHE A 451 -21.16 7.17 -2.29
CA PHE A 451 -21.90 6.79 -3.51
C PHE A 451 -23.18 6.02 -3.16
N THR A 452 -24.06 5.88 -4.11
CA THR A 452 -25.39 5.26 -3.87
C THR A 452 -25.29 3.74 -3.93
N ILE A 453 -25.82 3.08 -2.92
CA ILE A 453 -26.07 1.63 -2.88
C ILE A 453 -27.51 1.39 -2.40
N ASP A 454 -28.00 0.17 -2.62
CA ASP A 454 -29.30 -0.25 -2.10
C ASP A 454 -29.27 -0.41 -0.57
N VAL A 455 -30.45 -0.40 0.04
CA VAL A 455 -30.64 -0.51 1.49
C VAL A 455 -30.06 -1.81 2.06
N GLU A 456 -29.71 -1.79 3.36
CA GLU A 456 -29.27 -2.97 4.11
C GLU A 456 -30.23 -4.15 3.96
N GLY A 457 -29.67 -5.35 3.75
CA GLY A 457 -30.42 -6.59 3.51
C GLY A 457 -30.92 -6.75 2.07
N SER A 458 -30.70 -5.78 1.17
CA SER A 458 -30.91 -5.95 -0.28
C SER A 458 -29.93 -6.96 -0.88
N VAL A 459 -30.19 -7.36 -2.13
CA VAL A 459 -29.25 -8.24 -2.87
C VAL A 459 -27.92 -7.53 -3.06
N GLN A 460 -27.94 -6.28 -3.54
CA GLN A 460 -26.71 -5.52 -3.79
C GLN A 460 -25.88 -5.34 -2.52
N GLU A 461 -26.49 -4.93 -1.41
CA GLU A 461 -25.77 -4.76 -0.15
C GLU A 461 -25.17 -6.08 0.35
N SER A 462 -25.91 -7.18 0.27
CA SER A 462 -25.42 -8.51 0.67
C SER A 462 -24.26 -9.00 -0.19
N LEU A 463 -24.29 -8.73 -1.51
CA LEU A 463 -23.16 -9.01 -2.41
C LEU A 463 -21.94 -8.15 -2.08
N LEU A 464 -22.14 -6.86 -1.78
CA LEU A 464 -21.05 -5.97 -1.35
C LEU A 464 -20.43 -6.44 -0.04
N GLN A 465 -21.22 -6.89 0.93
CA GLN A 465 -20.71 -7.46 2.19
C GLN A 465 -19.85 -8.71 1.93
N CYS A 466 -20.31 -9.59 1.05
CA CYS A 466 -19.57 -10.79 0.67
C CYS A 466 -18.24 -10.43 0.00
N MET A 467 -18.28 -9.56 -1.00
CA MET A 467 -17.12 -9.10 -1.75
C MET A 467 -16.11 -8.38 -0.84
N LEU A 468 -16.57 -7.46 0.04
CA LEU A 468 -15.71 -6.75 0.99
C LEU A 468 -15.02 -7.69 1.98
N ASN A 469 -15.73 -8.74 2.44
CA ASN A 469 -15.12 -9.73 3.31
C ASN A 469 -14.06 -10.55 2.57
N PHE A 470 -14.33 -10.99 1.34
CA PHE A 470 -13.37 -11.74 0.52
C PHE A 470 -12.14 -10.88 0.20
N ARG A 471 -12.33 -9.63 -0.19
CA ARG A 471 -11.21 -8.72 -0.46
C ARG A 471 -10.41 -8.40 0.80
N ARG A 472 -11.05 -8.25 1.97
CA ARG A 472 -10.36 -8.09 3.25
C ARG A 472 -9.44 -9.29 3.55
N ILE A 473 -9.90 -10.52 3.28
CA ILE A 473 -9.10 -11.73 3.44
C ILE A 473 -7.95 -11.76 2.41
N GLU A 474 -8.25 -11.49 1.14
CA GLU A 474 -7.25 -11.46 0.08
C GLU A 474 -6.13 -10.45 0.38
N THR A 475 -6.48 -9.27 0.85
CA THR A 475 -5.54 -8.14 1.01
C THR A 475 -5.02 -7.95 2.44
N VAL A 476 -5.26 -8.91 3.35
CA VAL A 476 -4.72 -8.87 4.72
C VAL A 476 -3.19 -8.75 4.69
N HIS A 477 -2.61 -7.90 5.55
CA HIS A 477 -1.19 -7.53 5.62
C HIS A 477 -0.67 -6.68 4.44
N GLN A 478 -1.55 -6.18 3.55
CA GLN A 478 -1.17 -5.33 2.41
C GLN A 478 -1.62 -3.86 2.57
N GLY A 479 -2.29 -3.52 3.67
CA GLY A 479 -2.75 -2.15 3.96
C GLY A 479 -3.98 -1.70 3.17
N LEU A 480 -4.53 -2.54 2.27
CA LEU A 480 -5.63 -2.15 1.39
C LEU A 480 -7.00 -2.14 2.09
N ARG A 481 -7.14 -2.85 3.22
CA ARG A 481 -8.38 -2.82 4.02
C ARG A 481 -8.72 -1.40 4.50
N TRP A 482 -7.71 -0.58 4.80
CA TRP A 482 -7.90 0.81 5.19
C TRP A 482 -8.63 1.61 4.12
N MET A 483 -8.33 1.36 2.84
CA MET A 483 -9.01 2.01 1.71
C MET A 483 -10.49 1.63 1.63
N ASP A 484 -10.83 0.36 1.84
CA ASP A 484 -12.22 -0.09 1.87
C ASP A 484 -13.01 0.52 3.05
N ILE A 485 -12.40 0.60 4.24
CA ILE A 485 -13.02 1.28 5.40
C ILE A 485 -13.39 2.70 5.04
N ARG A 486 -12.51 3.44 4.40
CA ARG A 486 -12.71 4.84 4.02
C ARG A 486 -13.73 5.00 2.89
N ARG A 487 -13.66 4.16 1.85
CA ARG A 487 -14.57 4.21 0.69
C ARG A 487 -16.01 3.85 1.07
N TYR A 488 -16.15 2.83 1.91
CA TYR A 488 -17.46 2.34 2.38
C TYR A 488 -17.89 2.97 3.70
N ASN A 489 -17.07 3.88 4.25
CA ASN A 489 -17.36 4.62 5.48
C ASN A 489 -17.75 3.70 6.64
N ILE A 490 -16.94 2.65 6.83
CA ILE A 490 -17.13 1.59 7.82
C ILE A 490 -16.68 2.09 9.18
N GLU A 491 -17.54 1.95 10.19
CA GLU A 491 -17.21 2.24 11.58
C GLU A 491 -16.42 1.08 12.19
N ILE A 492 -15.34 1.38 12.89
CA ILE A 492 -14.47 0.35 13.49
C ILE A 492 -14.02 0.71 14.90
N PRO A 493 -13.96 -0.28 15.81
CA PRO A 493 -13.47 -0.10 17.18
C PRO A 493 -11.96 -0.27 17.28
N ARG A 494 -11.38 0.24 18.37
CA ARG A 494 -10.05 -0.11 18.86
C ARG A 494 -10.17 -1.00 20.09
N ARG A 495 -9.95 -2.29 19.88
CA ARG A 495 -10.15 -3.32 20.92
C ARG A 495 -8.85 -3.56 21.67
N LEU A 496 -8.93 -3.55 23.01
CA LEU A 496 -7.92 -4.11 23.87
C LEU A 496 -8.21 -5.61 24.08
N ILE A 497 -7.24 -6.44 23.79
CA ILE A 497 -7.36 -7.89 24.01
C ILE A 497 -6.87 -8.24 25.41
N GLY A 498 -7.72 -8.96 26.14
CA GLY A 498 -7.39 -9.46 27.49
C GLY A 498 -6.51 -10.70 27.46
N VAL A 499 -6.07 -11.13 28.63
CA VAL A 499 -5.22 -12.32 28.85
C VAL A 499 -5.85 -13.62 28.33
N ASN A 500 -7.17 -13.66 28.21
CA ASN A 500 -7.93 -14.80 27.67
C ASN A 500 -7.99 -14.79 26.11
N GLY A 501 -7.27 -13.89 25.45
CA GLY A 501 -7.27 -13.75 23.99
C GLY A 501 -8.56 -13.18 23.40
N ARG A 502 -9.44 -12.60 24.21
CA ARG A 502 -10.72 -12.00 23.78
C ARG A 502 -10.74 -10.50 24.06
N PRO A 503 -11.53 -9.72 23.32
CA PRO A 503 -11.71 -8.31 23.61
C PRO A 503 -12.20 -8.08 25.05
N SER A 504 -11.53 -7.20 25.77
CA SER A 504 -11.87 -6.81 27.13
C SER A 504 -12.53 -5.43 27.20
N LYS A 505 -12.18 -4.54 26.25
CA LYS A 505 -12.66 -3.16 26.20
C LYS A 505 -12.44 -2.56 24.81
N ASN A 506 -13.34 -1.66 24.40
CA ASN A 506 -13.10 -0.72 23.32
C ASN A 506 -12.41 0.53 23.90
N LEU A 507 -11.29 0.92 23.28
CA LEU A 507 -10.48 2.06 23.71
C LEU A 507 -10.82 3.32 22.93
N ASP A 508 -11.20 3.17 21.66
CA ASP A 508 -11.56 4.25 20.75
C ASP A 508 -12.51 3.71 19.66
N TRP A 509 -13.14 4.62 18.93
CA TRP A 509 -14.09 4.33 17.88
C TRP A 509 -13.90 5.28 16.70
N LEU A 510 -13.74 4.74 15.50
CA LEU A 510 -13.75 5.50 14.26
C LEU A 510 -15.19 5.56 13.76
N GLU A 511 -15.79 6.72 13.87
CA GLU A 511 -17.16 6.96 13.48
C GLU A 511 -17.30 7.16 11.96
N LYS A 512 -18.54 7.07 11.50
CA LYS A 512 -18.90 7.50 10.15
C LYS A 512 -18.47 8.96 9.93
N ASP A 513 -17.86 9.23 8.76
CA ASP A 513 -17.36 10.56 8.36
C ASP A 513 -16.31 11.18 9.31
N ASP A 514 -15.71 10.37 10.17
CA ASP A 514 -14.65 10.82 11.08
C ASP A 514 -13.50 11.47 10.30
N PRO A 515 -13.09 12.70 10.61
CA PRO A 515 -11.95 13.34 9.94
C PRO A 515 -10.64 12.59 10.11
N ARG A 516 -10.49 11.72 11.12
CA ARG A 516 -9.33 10.84 11.33
C ARG A 516 -9.19 9.74 10.28
N GLN A 517 -10.18 9.57 9.40
CA GLN A 517 -10.07 8.72 8.21
C GLN A 517 -9.05 9.24 7.18
N VAL A 518 -8.55 10.46 7.34
CA VAL A 518 -7.59 11.08 6.43
C VAL A 518 -6.29 11.34 7.17
N VAL A 519 -5.19 10.82 6.65
CA VAL A 519 -3.85 11.08 7.20
C VAL A 519 -3.54 12.57 7.09
N GLN A 520 -2.99 13.17 8.15
CA GLN A 520 -2.62 14.58 8.15
C GLN A 520 -1.43 14.82 7.21
N ILE A 521 -1.46 15.95 6.51
CA ILE A 521 -0.30 16.43 5.75
C ILE A 521 0.90 16.55 6.71
N PRO A 522 2.08 16.03 6.35
CA PRO A 522 3.24 16.05 7.23
C PRO A 522 3.58 17.45 7.74
N GLN A 523 4.07 17.56 8.97
CA GLN A 523 4.31 18.84 9.62
C GLN A 523 5.29 19.71 8.81
N SER A 524 6.39 19.15 8.33
CA SER A 524 7.39 19.84 7.52
C SER A 524 6.78 20.45 6.25
N ILE A 525 5.80 19.77 5.66
CA ILE A 525 5.09 20.22 4.46
C ILE A 525 4.09 21.35 4.80
N ARG A 526 3.40 21.25 5.93
CA ARG A 526 2.53 22.35 6.41
C ARG A 526 3.33 23.61 6.75
N GLU A 527 4.51 23.46 7.33
CA GLU A 527 5.43 24.56 7.62
C GLU A 527 5.94 25.25 6.36
N SER A 528 5.99 24.54 5.21
CA SER A 528 6.28 25.15 3.90
C SER A 528 5.08 25.88 3.26
N GLY A 529 3.92 25.90 3.90
CA GLY A 529 2.74 26.65 3.45
C GLY A 529 1.59 25.81 2.89
N VAL A 530 1.73 24.48 2.80
CA VAL A 530 0.63 23.60 2.35
C VAL A 530 -0.43 23.48 3.45
N ALA A 531 -1.70 23.75 3.11
CA ALA A 531 -2.82 23.65 4.06
C ALA A 531 -3.00 22.21 4.56
N GLY A 532 -3.09 22.03 5.89
CA GLY A 532 -3.38 20.75 6.51
C GLY A 532 -4.80 20.25 6.27
N ASN A 533 -5.05 19.01 6.62
CA ASN A 533 -6.39 18.42 6.64
C ASN A 533 -7.15 18.86 7.90
N PRO A 534 -8.50 18.92 7.86
CA PRO A 534 -9.30 19.15 9.05
C PRO A 534 -8.98 18.10 10.13
N VAL A 535 -8.82 18.55 11.36
CA VAL A 535 -8.63 17.67 12.53
C VAL A 535 -9.94 17.57 13.30
N LYS A 536 -10.20 16.41 13.92
CA LYS A 536 -11.32 16.26 14.84
C LYS A 536 -11.03 17.15 16.05
N ALA A 537 -11.87 18.18 16.27
CA ALA A 537 -11.83 18.90 17.53
C ALA A 537 -12.17 17.91 18.64
N LEU A 538 -11.24 17.71 19.57
CA LEU A 538 -11.54 16.93 20.77
C LEU A 538 -12.72 17.63 21.47
N ALA A 539 -13.79 16.88 21.74
CA ALA A 539 -14.89 17.39 22.55
C ALA A 539 -14.32 17.91 23.88
N ALA A 540 -14.81 19.06 24.36
CA ALA A 540 -14.33 19.60 25.62
C ALA A 540 -14.51 18.55 26.73
N GLY A 541 -13.41 18.04 27.27
CA GLY A 541 -13.39 16.93 28.25
C GLY A 541 -13.14 15.53 27.66
N ALA A 542 -12.98 15.37 26.34
CA ALA A 542 -12.48 14.12 25.77
C ALA A 542 -11.03 13.91 26.25
N LYS A 543 -10.81 12.91 27.07
CA LYS A 543 -9.45 12.52 27.46
C LYS A 543 -8.78 11.90 26.24
N ILE A 544 -7.62 12.41 25.87
CA ILE A 544 -6.66 11.63 25.11
C ILE A 544 -6.50 10.32 25.88
N VAL A 545 -6.73 9.19 25.20
CA VAL A 545 -6.60 7.88 25.85
C VAL A 545 -5.19 7.80 26.41
N ASP A 546 -5.05 7.94 27.73
CA ASP A 546 -3.77 7.77 28.39
C ASP A 546 -3.44 6.28 28.42
N LEU A 547 -2.68 5.85 27.43
CA LEU A 547 -2.29 4.46 27.23
C LEU A 547 -1.44 3.93 28.41
N SER A 548 -0.85 4.80 29.21
CA SER A 548 -0.10 4.41 30.42
C SER A 548 -0.98 3.81 31.50
N LEU A 549 -2.29 4.07 31.46
CA LEU A 549 -3.27 3.55 32.42
C LEU A 549 -3.75 2.12 32.08
N TYR A 550 -3.51 1.63 30.88
CA TYR A 550 -3.96 0.32 30.42
C TYR A 550 -2.86 -0.74 30.54
N LYS A 551 -2.34 -0.91 31.76
CA LYS A 551 -1.48 -2.06 32.11
C LYS A 551 -2.37 -3.26 32.34
N LEU A 552 -2.13 -4.36 31.62
CA LEU A 552 -2.65 -5.66 32.05
C LEU A 552 -2.04 -5.98 33.44
N PRO A 553 -2.80 -6.66 34.34
CA PRO A 553 -2.21 -7.11 35.59
C PRO A 553 -1.01 -8.01 35.26
N VAL A 554 0.14 -7.69 35.86
CA VAL A 554 1.34 -8.51 35.75
C VAL A 554 1.02 -9.85 36.39
N LEU A 555 0.83 -10.88 35.57
CA LEU A 555 0.88 -12.24 36.06
C LEU A 555 2.33 -12.49 36.49
N SER A 556 2.52 -12.71 37.79
CA SER A 556 3.80 -13.07 38.38
C SER A 556 4.49 -14.14 37.53
N ALA A 557 5.71 -13.85 37.13
CA ALA A 557 6.55 -14.68 36.28
C ALA A 557 6.51 -16.16 36.70
N VAL A 558 6.01 -17.02 35.85
CA VAL A 558 6.47 -18.39 35.78
C VAL A 558 7.65 -18.40 34.82
N ASN A 559 8.84 -18.40 35.42
CA ASN A 559 10.09 -18.70 34.72
C ASN A 559 9.95 -20.03 33.99
N GLN A 560 10.28 -20.02 32.70
CA GLN A 560 11.13 -21.00 32.01
C GLN A 560 10.78 -21.03 30.53
N TYR A 561 11.59 -20.36 29.75
CA TYR A 561 12.30 -20.88 28.57
C TYR A 561 13.16 -19.75 28.01
N SER A 562 14.37 -19.65 28.56
CA SER A 562 15.49 -18.96 27.92
C SER A 562 16.03 -19.91 26.84
N ALA A 563 15.69 -19.66 25.61
CA ALA A 563 16.49 -20.16 24.50
C ALA A 563 17.58 -19.12 24.21
N PRO A 564 18.87 -19.50 24.15
CA PRO A 564 19.93 -18.57 23.86
C PRO A 564 19.79 -18.08 22.41
N VAL A 565 19.78 -16.78 22.23
CA VAL A 565 20.00 -16.15 20.94
C VAL A 565 21.48 -16.35 20.62
N SER A 566 21.82 -17.41 19.90
CA SER A 566 23.12 -17.53 19.29
C SER A 566 23.20 -16.53 18.14
N ALA A 567 24.09 -15.56 18.30
CA ALA A 567 24.59 -14.76 17.19
C ALA A 567 25.25 -15.70 16.18
N HIS A 568 24.59 -15.93 15.07
CA HIS A 568 25.24 -16.49 13.89
C HIS A 568 25.36 -15.38 12.85
N THR A 569 26.60 -14.97 12.71
CA THR A 569 27.20 -14.32 11.54
C THR A 569 26.82 -15.07 10.25
N PHE A 570 26.27 -14.33 9.32
CA PHE A 570 26.45 -14.53 7.90
C PHE A 570 26.71 -13.19 7.24
#